data_d9341c1c6024a5e465b8cc256c231f28
#
_entry.id   d9341c1c6024a5e465b8cc256c231f28
#
_cell.length_a   1.000
_cell.length_b   1.000
_cell.length_c   1.000
_cell.angle_alpha   90.00
_cell.angle_beta   90.00
_cell.angle_gamma   90.00
#
_symmetry.space_group_name_H-M   'P 1'
#
loop_
_entity.id
_entity.type
_entity.pdbx_description
1 polymer ?
#
loop_
_entity_poly.entity_id
_entity_poly.type
_entity_poly.pdbx_seq_one_letter_code
_entity_poly.pdbx_strand_id
1 'polypeptide(L)'
;YSNANVELLKKFKQVKMEQHFTVTTRFYVKTLEKALKLYTPSLREKNLADFLADKCDDLGFRDIHTDDVGNIIATKGSGSPKILLCGHMDTVPGRIRVRKEGNYLFGRGSSDAKGPLLAMLFAAASAQEKTGTVIFVGAVDEEGNATGIKSLTSDKPDVDYAIFGEPSGTKQITIGYKGRIAINLKINVEDSAHASAP
;
A
#
# COMPACT_ATOMS: atom_id res chain seq x y z
N TYR A 1 -18.36 -19.84 -8.24
CA TYR A 1 -17.97 -19.18 -6.98
C TYR A 1 -18.52 -20.03 -5.84
N SER A 2 -17.66 -20.58 -4.98
CA SER A 2 -18.07 -21.53 -3.95
C SER A 2 -18.79 -20.83 -2.79
N ASN A 3 -19.78 -21.49 -2.20
CA ASN A 3 -20.54 -21.03 -1.02
C ASN A 3 -19.64 -20.66 0.19
N ALA A 4 -18.40 -21.13 0.23
CA ALA A 4 -17.41 -20.82 1.26
C ALA A 4 -17.07 -19.32 1.37
N ASN A 5 -17.03 -18.58 0.23
CA ASN A 5 -16.72 -17.16 0.24
C ASN A 5 -17.85 -16.28 0.79
N VAL A 6 -19.11 -16.74 0.62
CA VAL A 6 -20.28 -16.02 1.16
C VAL A 6 -20.39 -16.22 2.67
N GLU A 7 -20.03 -17.37 3.17
CA GLU A 7 -20.06 -17.70 4.59
C GLU A 7 -18.93 -16.98 5.36
N LEU A 8 -17.76 -16.85 4.73
CA LEU A 8 -16.64 -16.06 5.25
C LEU A 8 -17.03 -14.58 5.43
N LEU A 9 -17.67 -13.98 4.43
CA LEU A 9 -18.15 -12.58 4.49
C LEU A 9 -19.24 -12.39 5.56
N LYS A 10 -20.04 -13.41 5.86
CA LYS A 10 -21.02 -13.37 6.96
C LYS A 10 -20.34 -13.42 8.33
N LYS A 11 -19.27 -14.20 8.50
CA LYS A 11 -18.48 -14.26 9.74
C LYS A 11 -17.80 -12.92 10.05
N PHE A 12 -17.30 -12.20 9.04
CA PHE A 12 -16.74 -10.86 9.25
C PHE A 12 -17.75 -9.82 9.78
N LYS A 13 -19.05 -9.98 9.49
CA LYS A 13 -20.10 -9.08 10.02
C LYS A 13 -20.44 -9.28 11.50
N GLN A 14 -20.01 -10.37 12.12
CA GLN A 14 -20.34 -10.73 13.51
C GLN A 14 -19.24 -10.46 14.53
N VAL A 15 -18.06 -9.98 14.12
CA VAL A 15 -17.02 -9.58 15.07
C VAL A 15 -17.46 -8.30 15.77
N LYS A 16 -17.92 -8.42 17.01
CA LYS A 16 -18.15 -7.27 17.90
C LYS A 16 -16.84 -6.53 18.07
N MET A 17 -16.81 -5.26 17.67
CA MET A 17 -15.68 -4.35 17.92
C MET A 17 -15.69 -3.98 19.41
N GLU A 18 -15.04 -4.77 20.23
CA GLU A 18 -14.80 -4.45 21.63
C GLU A 18 -13.47 -3.72 21.76
N GLN A 19 -13.55 -2.53 22.34
CA GLN A 19 -12.46 -1.61 22.75
C GLN A 19 -11.14 -1.73 21.97
N HIS A 20 -11.03 -0.95 20.89
CA HIS A 20 -9.85 -0.97 20.02
C HIS A 20 -9.25 0.41 19.93
N PHE A 21 -7.96 0.44 19.58
CA PHE A 21 -7.24 1.65 19.23
C PHE A 21 -8.08 2.48 18.24
N THR A 22 -8.76 3.48 18.75
CA THR A 22 -9.63 4.34 17.94
C THR A 22 -8.75 5.38 17.27
N VAL A 23 -8.36 5.12 16.02
CA VAL A 23 -7.74 6.13 15.17
C VAL A 23 -8.74 7.24 14.93
N THR A 24 -8.57 8.38 15.59
CA THR A 24 -9.42 9.54 15.30
C THR A 24 -9.14 10.01 13.87
N THR A 25 -10.18 10.45 13.16
CA THR A 25 -10.04 11.04 11.82
C THR A 25 -8.98 12.14 11.79
N ARG A 26 -8.86 12.92 12.86
CA ARG A 26 -7.84 13.97 12.99
C ARG A 26 -6.42 13.40 13.00
N PHE A 27 -6.20 12.27 13.68
CA PHE A 27 -4.89 11.63 13.75
C PHE A 27 -4.50 11.04 12.39
N TYR A 28 -5.43 10.32 11.75
CA TYR A 28 -5.25 9.80 10.40
C TYR A 28 -4.89 10.90 9.40
N VAL A 29 -5.69 11.98 9.34
CA VAL A 29 -5.46 13.08 8.40
C VAL A 29 -4.12 13.76 8.64
N LYS A 30 -3.71 13.98 9.91
CA LYS A 30 -2.40 14.56 10.22
C LYS A 30 -1.25 13.64 9.79
N THR A 31 -1.40 12.33 9.99
CA THR A 31 -0.38 11.35 9.57
C THR A 31 -0.27 11.31 8.05
N LEU A 32 -1.40 11.27 7.35
CA LEU A 32 -1.43 11.33 5.89
C LEU A 32 -0.81 12.64 5.37
N GLU A 33 -1.12 13.78 5.96
CA GLU A 33 -0.52 15.06 5.57
C GLU A 33 1.02 15.04 5.69
N LYS A 34 1.56 14.42 6.74
CA LYS A 34 3.01 14.24 6.90
C LYS A 34 3.58 13.33 5.81
N ALA A 35 2.95 12.19 5.55
CA ALA A 35 3.37 11.25 4.50
C ALA A 35 3.34 11.89 3.10
N LEU A 36 2.33 12.74 2.81
CA LEU A 36 2.22 13.44 1.53
C LEU A 36 3.33 14.49 1.31
N LYS A 37 3.89 15.06 2.38
CA LYS A 37 5.03 16.00 2.29
C LYS A 37 6.33 15.30 1.92
N LEU A 38 6.44 14.00 2.15
CA LEU A 38 7.56 13.18 1.70
C LEU A 38 7.40 12.92 0.21
N TYR A 39 8.35 13.36 -0.60
CA TYR A 39 8.35 13.13 -2.04
C TYR A 39 9.02 11.80 -2.36
N THR A 40 8.25 10.86 -2.83
CA THR A 40 8.67 9.46 -3.02
C THR A 40 8.34 8.96 -4.44
N PRO A 41 8.95 9.51 -5.50
CA PRO A 41 8.87 8.83 -6.79
C PRO A 41 9.56 7.46 -6.69
N SER A 42 9.19 6.53 -7.58
CA SER A 42 9.78 5.18 -7.61
C SER A 42 11.29 5.20 -7.44
N LEU A 43 11.83 4.29 -6.65
CA LEU A 43 13.24 4.17 -6.22
C LEU A 43 13.73 5.29 -5.26
N ARG A 44 12.82 6.07 -4.66
CA ARG A 44 13.15 7.12 -3.67
C ARG A 44 12.23 7.08 -2.45
N GLU A 45 11.78 5.91 -2.04
CA GLU A 45 10.79 5.69 -0.99
C GLU A 45 11.37 5.69 0.42
N LYS A 46 12.69 5.62 0.58
CA LYS A 46 13.36 5.45 1.88
C LYS A 46 12.80 6.35 2.98
N ASN A 47 12.62 7.64 2.72
CA ASN A 47 12.11 8.56 3.75
C ASN A 47 10.68 8.23 4.21
N LEU A 48 9.86 7.64 3.33
CA LEU A 48 8.53 7.16 3.71
C LEU A 48 8.62 5.82 4.43
N ALA A 49 9.52 4.92 4.02
CA ALA A 49 9.77 3.67 4.73
C ALA A 49 10.20 3.93 6.18
N ASP A 50 11.18 4.83 6.39
CA ASP A 50 11.62 5.24 7.73
C ASP A 50 10.45 5.83 8.55
N PHE A 51 9.66 6.72 7.95
CA PHE A 51 8.47 7.29 8.59
C PHE A 51 7.42 6.23 8.96
N LEU A 52 7.21 5.23 8.11
CA LEU A 52 6.28 4.14 8.39
C LEU A 52 6.81 3.19 9.46
N ALA A 53 8.13 2.94 9.48
CA ALA A 53 8.77 2.16 10.55
C ALA A 53 8.54 2.81 11.92
N ASP A 54 8.79 4.11 12.04
CA ASP A 54 8.50 4.87 13.27
C ASP A 54 7.01 4.79 13.65
N LYS A 55 6.10 4.84 12.67
CA LYS A 55 4.67 4.72 12.93
C LYS A 55 4.25 3.32 13.34
N CYS A 56 4.88 2.28 12.77
CA CYS A 56 4.67 0.90 13.21
C CYS A 56 5.09 0.73 14.67
N ASP A 57 6.25 1.27 15.05
CA ASP A 57 6.74 1.22 16.43
C ASP A 57 5.78 1.94 17.39
N ASP A 58 5.40 3.19 17.09
CA ASP A 58 4.41 3.98 17.84
C ASP A 58 3.08 3.23 18.05
N LEU A 59 2.69 2.39 17.09
CA LEU A 59 1.45 1.61 17.09
C LEU A 59 1.61 0.20 17.68
N GLY A 60 2.80 -0.13 18.17
CA GLY A 60 3.12 -1.40 18.84
C GLY A 60 3.13 -2.60 17.89
N PHE A 61 3.61 -2.41 16.67
CA PHE A 61 3.98 -3.52 15.79
C PHE A 61 5.28 -4.15 16.28
N ARG A 62 5.57 -5.36 15.81
CA ARG A 62 6.82 -6.07 16.02
C ARG A 62 7.42 -6.50 14.69
N ASP A 63 8.63 -7.03 14.73
CA ASP A 63 9.36 -7.51 13.55
C ASP A 63 9.45 -6.43 12.46
N ILE A 64 9.65 -5.18 12.88
CA ILE A 64 9.72 -4.02 11.98
C ILE A 64 11.08 -4.02 11.31
N HIS A 65 11.10 -4.16 10.00
CA HIS A 65 12.33 -4.16 9.21
C HIS A 65 12.08 -3.71 7.77
N THR A 66 13.17 -3.38 7.09
CA THR A 66 13.16 -3.13 5.65
C THR A 66 13.88 -4.31 4.98
N ASP A 67 13.27 -4.88 3.94
CA ASP A 67 13.90 -5.94 3.15
C ASP A 67 14.99 -5.39 2.20
N ASP A 68 15.66 -6.30 1.47
CA ASP A 68 16.80 -5.97 0.61
C ASP A 68 16.45 -5.02 -0.55
N VAL A 69 15.17 -4.95 -0.96
CA VAL A 69 14.72 -4.06 -2.03
C VAL A 69 14.13 -2.76 -1.51
N GLY A 70 13.88 -2.65 -0.20
CA GLY A 70 13.40 -1.43 0.44
C GLY A 70 11.93 -1.46 0.87
N ASN A 71 11.23 -2.58 0.78
CA ASN A 71 9.89 -2.73 1.36
C ASN A 71 9.97 -2.60 2.88
N ILE A 72 9.09 -1.82 3.49
CA ILE A 72 8.89 -1.84 4.93
C ILE A 72 7.90 -2.94 5.29
N ILE A 73 8.27 -3.79 6.24
CA ILE A 73 7.48 -4.92 6.71
C ILE A 73 7.32 -4.82 8.22
N ALA A 74 6.12 -5.05 8.74
CA ALA A 74 5.84 -5.03 10.16
C ALA A 74 4.69 -5.98 10.51
N THR A 75 4.73 -6.58 11.69
CA THR A 75 3.77 -7.60 12.14
C THR A 75 2.96 -7.10 13.33
N LYS A 76 1.67 -7.39 13.36
CA LYS A 76 0.77 -7.09 14.47
C LYS A 76 -0.14 -8.29 14.77
N GLY A 77 -0.47 -8.49 16.05
CA GLY A 77 -1.29 -9.63 16.47
C GLY A 77 -0.52 -10.95 16.47
N SER A 78 -1.18 -12.05 16.75
CA SER A 78 -0.60 -13.41 16.76
C SER A 78 -1.64 -14.46 16.48
N GLY A 79 -1.20 -15.62 15.97
CA GLY A 79 -2.08 -16.75 15.64
C GLY A 79 -2.59 -16.71 14.20
N SER A 80 -3.67 -17.43 13.96
CA SER A 80 -4.31 -17.56 12.64
C SER A 80 -5.70 -16.91 12.64
N PRO A 81 -6.16 -16.42 11.49
CA PRO A 81 -5.48 -16.42 10.19
C PRO A 81 -4.34 -15.40 10.10
N LYS A 82 -3.42 -15.62 9.15
CA LYS A 82 -2.39 -14.65 8.76
C LYS A 82 -2.86 -13.85 7.56
N ILE A 83 -2.89 -12.53 7.67
CA ILE A 83 -3.39 -11.62 6.64
C ILE A 83 -2.29 -10.65 6.24
N LEU A 84 -1.98 -10.59 4.96
CA LEU A 84 -1.10 -9.58 4.38
C LEU A 84 -1.93 -8.35 3.99
N LEU A 85 -1.55 -7.17 4.48
CA LEU A 85 -2.04 -5.88 4.03
C LEU A 85 -0.90 -5.15 3.33
N CYS A 86 -0.97 -5.02 2.01
CA CYS A 86 0.09 -4.46 1.20
C CYS A 86 -0.41 -3.25 0.41
N GLY A 87 0.34 -2.17 0.45
CA GLY A 87 0.16 -1.00 -0.41
C GLY A 87 1.51 -0.46 -0.85
N HIS A 88 1.57 0.40 -1.86
CA HIS A 88 2.82 0.95 -2.34
C HIS A 88 3.16 2.33 -1.74
N MET A 89 4.46 2.60 -1.63
CA MET A 89 5.01 3.83 -1.06
C MET A 89 5.35 4.87 -2.10
N ASP A 90 5.62 4.43 -3.32
CA ASP A 90 6.01 5.31 -4.40
C ASP A 90 4.83 6.03 -5.05
N THR A 91 5.14 6.97 -5.87
CA THR A 91 4.19 7.72 -6.70
C THR A 91 4.82 8.02 -8.04
N VAL A 92 4.00 8.23 -9.06
CA VAL A 92 4.48 8.83 -10.31
C VAL A 92 5.19 10.16 -10.03
N PRO A 93 6.16 10.57 -10.89
CA PRO A 93 6.86 11.84 -10.75
C PRO A 93 5.94 13.06 -10.78
N GLY A 94 6.43 14.16 -10.24
CA GLY A 94 5.73 15.45 -10.20
C GLY A 94 5.15 15.76 -8.81
N ARG A 95 5.59 16.88 -8.24
CA ARG A 95 5.11 17.35 -6.95
C ARG A 95 3.74 18.01 -7.08
N ILE A 96 2.85 17.70 -6.15
CA ILE A 96 1.60 18.45 -5.94
C ILE A 96 1.69 19.06 -4.54
N ARG A 97 1.49 20.38 -4.43
CA ARG A 97 1.50 21.07 -3.13
C ARG A 97 0.46 20.45 -2.21
N VAL A 98 0.91 20.02 -1.03
CA VAL A 98 0.01 19.49 0.01
C VAL A 98 -0.82 20.64 0.57
N ARG A 99 -2.14 20.53 0.50
CA ARG A 99 -3.09 21.52 1.01
C ARG A 99 -4.40 20.88 1.40
N LYS A 100 -5.06 21.46 2.36
CA LYS A 100 -6.39 21.06 2.81
C LYS A 100 -7.40 22.13 2.37
N GLU A 101 -8.48 21.71 1.73
CA GLU A 101 -9.59 22.56 1.32
C GLU A 101 -10.91 21.89 1.73
N GLY A 102 -11.58 22.43 2.73
CA GLY A 102 -12.76 21.79 3.31
C GLY A 102 -12.45 20.39 3.84
N ASN A 103 -13.12 19.41 3.29
CA ASN A 103 -12.96 17.99 3.65
C ASN A 103 -11.96 17.25 2.73
N TYR A 104 -11.30 17.95 1.82
CA TYR A 104 -10.36 17.34 0.88
C TYR A 104 -8.91 17.62 1.29
N LEU A 105 -8.05 16.63 1.13
CA LEU A 105 -6.60 16.73 1.28
C LEU A 105 -5.95 16.46 -0.07
N PHE A 106 -5.30 17.46 -0.63
CA PHE A 106 -4.60 17.39 -1.90
C PHE A 106 -3.12 17.13 -1.69
N GLY A 107 -2.53 16.35 -2.57
CA GLY A 107 -1.10 16.04 -2.57
C GLY A 107 -0.79 14.86 -3.48
N ARG A 108 0.43 14.76 -3.98
CA ARG A 108 0.86 13.59 -4.75
C ARG A 108 0.80 12.34 -3.85
N GLY A 109 0.05 11.30 -4.28
CA GLY A 109 -0.16 10.08 -3.50
C GLY A 109 -1.36 10.14 -2.53
N SER A 110 -2.14 11.24 -2.50
CA SER A 110 -3.30 11.31 -1.58
C SER A 110 -4.34 10.23 -1.85
N SER A 111 -4.54 9.87 -3.10
CA SER A 111 -5.43 8.80 -3.53
C SER A 111 -4.64 7.55 -3.92
N ASP A 112 -3.52 7.72 -4.62
CA ASP A 112 -2.71 6.67 -5.20
C ASP A 112 -1.24 6.84 -4.77
N ALA A 113 -0.74 6.03 -3.79
CA ALA A 113 -1.60 5.22 -2.91
C ALA A 113 -1.27 5.42 -1.42
N LYS A 114 -0.69 6.59 -1.01
CA LYS A 114 -0.36 6.85 0.42
C LYS A 114 -1.60 6.88 1.32
N GLY A 115 -2.74 7.33 0.78
CA GLY A 115 -4.03 7.26 1.48
C GLY A 115 -4.42 5.82 1.80
N PRO A 116 -4.60 4.94 0.81
CA PRO A 116 -4.84 3.51 1.03
C PRO A 116 -3.79 2.83 1.91
N LEU A 117 -2.50 3.11 1.69
CA LEU A 117 -1.40 2.55 2.47
C LEU A 117 -1.55 2.86 3.98
N LEU A 118 -1.82 4.11 4.34
CA LEU A 118 -2.04 4.48 5.74
C LEU A 118 -3.36 3.92 6.28
N ALA A 119 -4.40 3.79 5.47
CA ALA A 119 -5.62 3.12 5.89
C ALA A 119 -5.35 1.67 6.29
N MET A 120 -4.51 0.96 5.53
CA MET A 120 -4.07 -0.40 5.86
C MET A 120 -3.20 -0.45 7.12
N LEU A 121 -2.26 0.49 7.29
CA LEU A 121 -1.44 0.57 8.50
C LEU A 121 -2.33 0.69 9.75
N PHE A 122 -3.31 1.59 9.73
CA PHE A 122 -4.20 1.79 10.87
C PHE A 122 -5.20 0.64 11.06
N ALA A 123 -5.64 0.00 9.98
CA ALA A 123 -6.43 -1.22 10.09
C ALA A 123 -5.61 -2.36 10.73
N ALA A 124 -4.36 -2.54 10.31
CA ALA A 124 -3.45 -3.52 10.90
C ALA A 124 -3.19 -3.22 12.39
N ALA A 125 -3.04 -1.94 12.77
CA ALA A 125 -2.83 -1.54 14.15
C ALA A 125 -3.98 -1.94 15.09
N SER A 126 -5.18 -2.20 14.56
CA SER A 126 -6.34 -2.67 15.32
C SER A 126 -6.36 -4.18 15.56
N ALA A 127 -5.43 -4.94 14.98
CA ALA A 127 -5.34 -6.38 15.19
C ALA A 127 -4.98 -6.71 16.64
N GLN A 128 -5.67 -7.69 17.20
CA GLN A 128 -5.49 -8.12 18.58
C GLN A 128 -4.61 -9.37 18.68
N GLU A 129 -3.91 -9.49 19.79
CA GLU A 129 -3.20 -10.72 20.12
C GLU A 129 -4.14 -11.94 20.15
N LYS A 130 -3.66 -13.06 19.63
CA LYS A 130 -4.35 -14.36 19.59
C LYS A 130 -5.62 -14.43 18.72
N THR A 131 -5.93 -13.41 17.94
CA THR A 131 -7.09 -13.43 17.02
C THR A 131 -6.69 -13.53 15.55
N GLY A 132 -5.40 -13.47 15.27
CA GLY A 132 -4.81 -13.54 13.94
C GLY A 132 -3.56 -12.69 13.86
N THR A 133 -2.79 -12.91 12.83
CA THR A 133 -1.58 -12.14 12.52
C THR A 133 -1.83 -11.27 11.31
N VAL A 134 -1.52 -9.98 11.42
CA VAL A 134 -1.53 -9.05 10.28
C VAL A 134 -0.10 -8.67 9.96
N ILE A 135 0.28 -8.86 8.71
CA ILE A 135 1.56 -8.44 8.15
C ILE A 135 1.28 -7.21 7.30
N PHE A 136 1.78 -6.07 7.73
CA PHE A 136 1.71 -4.81 6.98
C PHE A 136 2.94 -4.68 6.10
N VAL A 137 2.74 -4.32 4.84
CA VAL A 137 3.82 -4.07 3.88
C VAL A 137 3.59 -2.75 3.16
N GLY A 138 4.61 -1.90 3.20
CA GLY A 138 4.75 -0.77 2.28
C GLY A 138 5.73 -1.15 1.17
N ALA A 139 5.22 -1.42 -0.02
CA ALA A 139 6.01 -1.86 -1.14
C ALA A 139 6.66 -0.68 -1.89
N VAL A 140 7.84 -0.94 -2.49
CA VAL A 140 8.57 0.01 -3.34
C VAL A 140 8.31 -0.25 -4.82
N ASP A 141 8.50 0.79 -5.66
CA ASP A 141 8.62 0.71 -7.12
C ASP A 141 7.40 0.06 -7.82
N GLU A 142 6.19 0.27 -7.30
CA GLU A 142 4.96 -0.25 -7.92
C GLU A 142 4.68 0.44 -9.24
N GLU A 143 4.77 1.76 -9.27
CA GLU A 143 4.58 2.62 -10.44
C GLU A 143 5.67 2.45 -11.52
N GLY A 144 6.73 1.73 -11.20
CA GLY A 144 7.85 1.42 -12.08
C GLY A 144 7.88 -0.03 -12.53
N ASN A 145 8.82 -0.80 -11.96
CA ASN A 145 9.08 -2.20 -12.32
C ASN A 145 8.42 -3.21 -11.38
N ALA A 146 7.66 -2.75 -10.38
CA ALA A 146 7.06 -3.56 -9.33
C ALA A 146 8.09 -4.42 -8.56
N THR A 147 9.28 -3.85 -8.30
CA THR A 147 10.40 -4.55 -7.68
C THR A 147 10.04 -5.05 -6.29
N GLY A 148 9.32 -4.23 -5.50
CA GLY A 148 8.88 -4.58 -4.15
C GLY A 148 7.95 -5.78 -4.13
N ILE A 149 6.94 -5.80 -4.97
CA ILE A 149 5.98 -6.91 -5.05
C ILE A 149 6.63 -8.17 -5.61
N LYS A 150 7.53 -8.05 -6.57
CA LYS A 150 8.28 -9.19 -7.12
C LYS A 150 9.14 -9.86 -6.04
N SER A 151 9.85 -9.08 -5.22
CA SER A 151 10.60 -9.60 -4.09
C SER A 151 9.68 -10.35 -3.11
N LEU A 152 8.62 -9.68 -2.66
CA LEU A 152 7.66 -10.25 -1.72
C LEU A 152 7.05 -11.57 -2.21
N THR A 153 6.70 -11.67 -3.50
CA THR A 153 6.09 -12.88 -4.07
C THR A 153 7.11 -13.99 -4.31
N SER A 154 8.38 -13.67 -4.54
CA SER A 154 9.47 -14.65 -4.65
C SER A 154 9.71 -15.37 -3.34
N ASP A 155 9.59 -14.68 -2.22
CA ASP A 155 9.76 -15.22 -0.86
C ASP A 155 8.58 -16.08 -0.40
N LYS A 156 7.48 -16.12 -1.19
CA LYS A 156 6.27 -16.89 -0.90
C LYS A 156 5.80 -16.73 0.55
N PRO A 157 5.35 -15.54 0.95
CA PRO A 157 4.97 -15.29 2.33
C PRO A 157 3.90 -16.30 2.79
N ASP A 158 4.10 -16.85 3.98
CA ASP A 158 3.15 -17.80 4.61
C ASP A 158 1.95 -17.01 5.15
N VAL A 159 0.96 -16.77 4.27
CA VAL A 159 -0.27 -16.02 4.59
C VAL A 159 -1.50 -16.73 4.03
N ASP A 160 -2.60 -16.66 4.79
CA ASP A 160 -3.88 -17.23 4.38
C ASP A 160 -4.64 -16.31 3.40
N TYR A 161 -4.46 -14.98 3.55
CA TYR A 161 -5.14 -13.96 2.75
C TYR A 161 -4.22 -12.79 2.47
N ALA A 162 -4.44 -12.13 1.33
CA ALA A 162 -3.75 -10.89 0.96
C ALA A 162 -4.75 -9.84 0.49
N ILE A 163 -4.58 -8.60 0.94
CA ILE A 163 -5.36 -7.43 0.52
C ILE A 163 -4.38 -6.36 0.04
N PHE A 164 -4.59 -5.88 -1.17
CA PHE A 164 -3.80 -4.80 -1.76
C PHE A 164 -4.58 -3.50 -1.74
N GLY A 165 -3.96 -2.44 -1.22
CA GLY A 165 -4.55 -1.12 -1.05
C GLY A 165 -4.37 -0.25 -2.27
N GLU A 166 -5.37 -0.28 -3.13
CA GLU A 166 -5.47 0.52 -4.35
C GLU A 166 -6.70 1.42 -4.34
N PRO A 167 -6.74 2.51 -5.14
CA PRO A 167 -7.87 3.44 -5.16
C PRO A 167 -9.12 2.86 -5.82
N SER A 168 -9.64 1.74 -5.32
CA SER A 168 -10.81 1.03 -5.84
C SER A 168 -12.15 1.49 -5.25
N GLY A 169 -12.14 2.55 -4.43
CA GLY A 169 -13.31 3.07 -3.73
C GLY A 169 -13.52 2.45 -2.36
N THR A 170 -14.50 2.97 -1.59
CA THR A 170 -14.71 2.60 -0.17
C THR A 170 -15.85 1.60 0.04
N LYS A 171 -16.59 1.21 -1.00
CA LYS A 171 -17.81 0.40 -0.90
C LYS A 171 -17.74 -0.93 -1.64
N GLN A 172 -16.62 -1.22 -2.31
CA GLN A 172 -16.48 -2.41 -3.13
C GLN A 172 -15.09 -3.02 -2.94
N ILE A 173 -14.98 -4.30 -3.24
CA ILE A 173 -13.73 -5.06 -3.23
C ILE A 173 -13.48 -5.48 -4.68
N THR A 174 -12.33 -5.09 -5.23
CA THR A 174 -11.88 -5.53 -6.55
C THR A 174 -11.27 -6.92 -6.42
N ILE A 175 -11.77 -7.88 -7.19
CA ILE A 175 -11.34 -9.29 -7.13
C ILE A 175 -10.60 -9.75 -8.38
N GLY A 176 -10.32 -8.83 -9.30
CA GLY A 176 -9.57 -9.13 -10.51
C GLY A 176 -9.22 -7.87 -11.29
N TYR A 177 -8.10 -7.91 -12.00
CA TYR A 177 -7.59 -6.83 -12.83
C TYR A 177 -7.35 -7.31 -14.25
N LYS A 178 -7.38 -6.37 -15.21
CA LYS A 178 -6.91 -6.64 -16.57
C LYS A 178 -5.39 -6.71 -16.56
N GLY A 179 -4.82 -7.65 -17.33
CA GLY A 179 -3.39 -7.71 -17.54
C GLY A 179 -2.86 -6.48 -18.30
N ARG A 180 -1.59 -6.17 -18.11
CA ARG A 180 -0.87 -5.13 -18.84
C ARG A 180 0.26 -5.77 -19.64
N ILE A 181 0.38 -5.41 -20.91
CA ILE A 181 1.53 -5.74 -21.75
C ILE A 181 2.15 -4.41 -22.17
N ALA A 182 3.44 -4.24 -21.87
CA ALA A 182 4.23 -3.10 -22.35
C ALA A 182 5.17 -3.58 -23.43
N ILE A 183 5.16 -2.91 -24.59
CA ILE A 183 6.03 -3.21 -25.71
C ILE A 183 6.94 -2.00 -25.92
N ASN A 184 8.25 -2.21 -25.80
CA ASN A 184 9.26 -1.20 -26.12
C ASN A 184 9.81 -1.48 -27.53
N LEU A 185 9.55 -0.55 -28.45
CA LEU A 185 10.06 -0.64 -29.81
C LEU A 185 11.22 0.35 -29.97
N LYS A 186 12.40 -0.15 -30.31
CA LYS A 186 13.58 0.66 -30.68
C LYS A 186 13.86 0.49 -32.14
N ILE A 187 13.74 1.58 -32.90
CA ILE A 187 14.05 1.60 -34.34
C ILE A 187 15.32 2.42 -34.51
N ASN A 188 16.35 1.79 -35.07
CA ASN A 188 17.55 2.48 -35.50
C ASN A 188 17.43 2.73 -36.99
N VAL A 189 17.56 3.98 -37.42
CA VAL A 189 17.62 4.38 -38.83
C VAL A 189 19.00 4.94 -39.12
N GLU A 190 19.60 4.53 -40.26
CA GLU A 190 20.92 5.01 -40.67
C GLU A 190 20.84 6.44 -41.20
N ASP A 191 19.72 6.79 -41.85
CA ASP A 191 19.44 8.14 -42.32
C ASP A 191 18.07 8.63 -41.79
N SER A 192 18.04 9.76 -41.08
CA SER A 192 16.82 10.44 -40.69
C SER A 192 16.63 11.71 -41.52
N ALA A 193 15.67 11.67 -42.44
CA ALA A 193 15.24 12.89 -43.12
C ALA A 193 14.25 13.66 -42.22
N HIS A 194 14.34 14.98 -42.21
CA HIS A 194 13.33 15.83 -41.54
C HIS A 194 11.97 15.62 -42.22
N ALA A 195 10.86 15.65 -41.47
CA ALA A 195 9.50 15.43 -42.01
C ALA A 195 9.12 16.39 -43.14
N SER A 196 9.86 17.49 -43.31
CA SER A 196 9.72 18.47 -44.40
C SER A 196 10.82 18.37 -45.48
N ALA A 197 11.63 17.30 -45.47
CA ALA A 197 12.59 17.10 -46.53
C ALA A 197 11.86 16.72 -47.84
N PRO A 198 12.27 17.24 -48.98
CA PRO A 198 11.64 16.97 -50.28
C PRO A 198 11.77 15.52 -50.70
#